data_a8af0b28f09bc9802fb44c792b9840a7
#
_entry.id   a8af0b28f09bc9802fb44c792b9840a7
#
_cell.length_a   1.000
_cell.length_b   1.000
_cell.length_c   1.000
_cell.angle_alpha   90.00
_cell.angle_beta   90.00
_cell.angle_gamma   90.00
#
_symmetry.space_group_name_H-M   'P 1'
#
loop_
_entity.id
_entity.type
_entity.pdbx_description
1 polymer ?
#
loop_
_entity_poly.entity_id
_entity_poly.type
_entity_poly.pdbx_seq_one_letter_code
_entity_poly.pdbx_strand_id
1 'polypeptide(L)'
;MWYNLKEISRINMKNKVITGLLGFLVVLGMATPALADGTTPVYGFTSDDSKTQSKSAITQLETDQTDSHYVMSIPTSAQIKFNALDTNIGNLVVSGNINGSKMVTVDVTGDNGVKGQGAFDNKGAKLPYTVTDGSKKLETLNVKADMINNGQSVTTPLHVNILQQDWNAAKSGKYTGHITFAANIVDAQ
;
A
#
# COMPACT_ATOMS: atom_id res chain seq x y z
N MET A 1 65.85 2.51 -11.00
CA MET A 1 64.86 1.61 -11.60
C MET A 1 63.87 2.47 -12.40
N TRP A 2 64.12 2.55 -13.74
CA TRP A 2 63.36 3.44 -14.65
C TRP A 2 62.24 2.62 -15.27
N TYR A 3 61.02 2.80 -14.82
CA TYR A 3 59.87 2.26 -15.53
C TYR A 3 59.61 3.08 -16.79
N ASN A 4 59.36 2.37 -17.86
CA ASN A 4 59.24 2.89 -19.19
C ASN A 4 58.05 3.86 -19.33
N LEU A 5 58.31 5.17 -19.39
CA LEU A 5 57.29 6.22 -19.51
C LEU A 5 56.35 6.04 -20.69
N LYS A 6 56.72 5.26 -21.70
CA LYS A 6 55.84 4.93 -22.83
C LYS A 6 54.73 3.97 -22.46
N GLU A 7 55.01 3.01 -21.56
CA GLU A 7 53.96 2.09 -21.11
C GLU A 7 53.00 2.76 -20.15
N ILE A 8 53.49 3.64 -19.29
CA ILE A 8 52.62 4.44 -18.41
C ILE A 8 51.73 5.36 -19.24
N SER A 9 52.23 5.93 -20.32
CA SER A 9 51.44 6.74 -21.23
C SER A 9 50.36 5.93 -21.97
N ARG A 10 50.65 4.67 -22.35
CA ARG A 10 49.67 3.80 -22.98
C ARG A 10 48.62 3.30 -22.03
N ILE A 11 49.00 2.99 -20.79
CA ILE A 11 48.04 2.58 -19.72
C ILE A 11 47.16 3.77 -19.36
N ASN A 12 47.75 4.97 -19.26
CA ASN A 12 46.99 6.20 -19.00
C ASN A 12 46.01 6.56 -20.12
N MET A 13 46.35 6.30 -21.40
CA MET A 13 45.40 6.56 -22.49
C MET A 13 44.27 5.57 -22.51
N LYS A 14 44.53 4.29 -22.22
CA LYS A 14 43.45 3.30 -22.09
C LYS A 14 42.56 3.60 -20.86
N ASN A 15 43.19 3.96 -19.75
CA ASN A 15 42.46 4.36 -18.57
C ASN A 15 41.74 5.71 -18.74
N LYS A 16 42.27 6.64 -19.53
CA LYS A 16 41.59 7.90 -19.83
C LYS A 16 40.36 7.69 -20.68
N VAL A 17 40.35 6.73 -21.59
CA VAL A 17 39.15 6.38 -22.36
C VAL A 17 38.09 5.74 -21.48
N ILE A 18 38.50 4.83 -20.58
CA ILE A 18 37.61 4.21 -19.60
C ILE A 18 37.16 5.22 -18.54
N THR A 19 38.08 6.09 -18.09
CA THR A 19 37.76 7.18 -17.15
C THR A 19 36.87 8.24 -17.79
N GLY A 20 37.03 8.49 -19.10
CA GLY A 20 36.17 9.38 -19.85
C GLY A 20 34.71 8.82 -19.91
N LEU A 21 34.56 7.51 -20.08
CA LEU A 21 33.27 6.86 -20.10
C LEU A 21 32.63 6.85 -18.69
N LEU A 22 33.44 6.52 -17.68
CA LEU A 22 33.04 6.60 -16.27
C LEU A 22 32.87 8.05 -15.79
N GLY A 23 33.75 8.96 -16.28
CA GLY A 23 33.65 10.37 -15.96
C GLY A 23 32.40 11.03 -16.55
N PHE A 24 31.94 10.57 -17.70
CA PHE A 24 30.68 11.02 -18.28
C PHE A 24 29.49 10.57 -17.47
N LEU A 25 29.53 9.35 -16.94
CA LEU A 25 28.51 8.83 -16.02
C LEU A 25 28.52 9.57 -14.67
N VAL A 26 29.69 9.99 -14.18
CA VAL A 26 29.83 10.75 -12.92
C VAL A 26 29.40 12.21 -13.09
N VAL A 27 29.66 12.82 -14.24
CA VAL A 27 29.23 14.21 -14.54
C VAL A 27 27.70 14.30 -14.61
N LEU A 28 26.99 13.20 -14.88
CA LEU A 28 25.54 13.15 -14.84
C LEU A 28 24.98 12.93 -13.43
N GLY A 29 25.83 13.00 -12.39
CA GLY A 29 25.36 12.88 -11.00
C GLY A 29 24.93 11.49 -10.58
N MET A 30 25.28 10.48 -11.33
CA MET A 30 25.01 9.11 -10.97
C MET A 30 26.10 8.58 -10.06
N ALA A 31 25.84 8.48 -8.77
CA ALA A 31 26.56 7.59 -7.87
C ALA A 31 26.50 6.19 -8.51
N THR A 32 27.65 5.65 -8.86
CA THR A 32 27.83 4.36 -9.53
C THR A 32 26.58 3.48 -9.51
N PRO A 33 25.70 3.57 -10.50
CA PRO A 33 24.68 2.56 -10.63
C PRO A 33 25.42 1.28 -10.95
N ALA A 34 25.11 0.20 -10.28
CA ALA A 34 25.35 -1.09 -10.88
C ALA A 34 24.83 -0.94 -12.31
N LEU A 35 25.72 -1.08 -13.30
CA LEU A 35 25.33 -0.96 -14.70
C LEU A 35 24.23 -1.99 -14.91
N ALA A 36 23.02 -1.52 -15.04
CA ALA A 36 21.93 -2.39 -15.40
C ALA A 36 22.32 -3.01 -16.75
N ASP A 37 22.24 -4.32 -16.82
CA ASP A 37 22.47 -5.07 -18.03
C ASP A 37 21.62 -4.43 -19.15
N GLY A 38 22.28 -3.94 -20.21
CA GLY A 38 21.60 -3.28 -21.32
C GLY A 38 21.85 -1.77 -21.49
N THR A 39 22.86 -1.17 -20.82
CA THR A 39 23.19 0.23 -21.04
C THR A 39 23.83 0.43 -22.43
N THR A 40 23.25 1.31 -23.23
CA THR A 40 23.84 1.76 -24.49
C THR A 40 24.62 3.05 -24.23
N PRO A 41 25.92 3.08 -24.46
CA PRO A 41 26.71 4.29 -24.28
C PRO A 41 26.34 5.35 -25.34
N VAL A 42 26.08 6.55 -24.87
CA VAL A 42 25.84 7.72 -25.73
C VAL A 42 27.10 8.55 -25.82
N TYR A 43 27.65 8.66 -27.02
CA TYR A 43 28.84 9.46 -27.27
C TYR A 43 28.45 10.78 -27.91
N GLY A 44 28.81 11.88 -27.29
CA GLY A 44 28.77 13.20 -27.85
C GLY A 44 30.20 13.64 -28.18
N PHE A 45 30.51 13.90 -29.42
CA PHE A 45 31.81 14.42 -29.85
C PHE A 45 31.63 15.71 -30.62
N THR A 46 32.40 16.69 -30.27
CA THR A 46 32.62 17.86 -31.12
C THR A 46 34.07 17.81 -31.59
N SER A 47 34.32 17.37 -32.78
CA SER A 47 35.63 17.45 -33.41
C SER A 47 35.78 18.68 -34.28
N ASP A 48 34.72 19.42 -34.47
CA ASP A 48 34.68 20.61 -35.31
C ASP A 48 33.71 21.61 -34.68
N ASP A 49 34.27 22.67 -34.15
CA ASP A 49 33.54 23.76 -33.47
C ASP A 49 32.61 24.55 -34.42
N SER A 50 32.72 24.32 -35.72
CA SER A 50 31.91 25.02 -36.72
C SER A 50 30.57 24.41 -37.01
N LYS A 51 30.30 23.22 -36.46
CA LYS A 51 29.02 22.50 -36.66
C LYS A 51 28.38 22.12 -35.36
N THR A 52 27.29 22.79 -35.04
CA THR A 52 26.40 22.37 -33.93
C THR A 52 25.76 21.04 -34.30
N GLN A 53 26.24 19.97 -33.71
CA GLN A 53 25.57 18.67 -33.81
C GLN A 53 24.68 18.44 -32.59
N SER A 54 23.40 18.42 -32.82
CA SER A 54 22.42 18.00 -31.80
C SER A 54 22.26 16.49 -31.88
N LYS A 55 22.59 15.80 -30.81
CA LYS A 55 22.30 14.37 -30.64
C LYS A 55 21.34 14.18 -29.46
N SER A 56 20.29 13.43 -29.68
CA SER A 56 19.39 13.00 -28.63
C SER A 56 19.54 11.51 -28.40
N ALA A 57 19.43 11.08 -27.17
CA ALA A 57 19.35 9.68 -26.79
C ALA A 57 18.15 9.46 -25.90
N ILE A 58 17.58 8.28 -26.02
CA ILE A 58 16.43 7.87 -25.22
C ILE A 58 16.88 6.76 -24.29
N THR A 59 16.65 6.94 -23.00
CA THR A 59 16.79 5.87 -22.03
C THR A 59 15.39 5.33 -21.75
N GLN A 60 15.18 4.05 -21.99
CA GLN A 60 13.98 3.35 -21.55
C GLN A 60 14.14 3.07 -20.07
N LEU A 61 13.14 3.49 -19.29
CA LEU A 61 13.05 3.20 -17.87
C LEU A 61 11.90 2.24 -17.66
N GLU A 62 12.19 1.14 -17.00
CA GLU A 62 11.20 0.16 -16.60
C GLU A 62 11.27 -0.02 -15.08
N THR A 63 10.13 -0.11 -14.45
CA THR A 63 10.02 -0.48 -13.04
C THR A 63 8.75 -1.31 -12.86
N ASP A 64 8.91 -2.41 -12.16
CA ASP A 64 7.79 -3.26 -11.76
C ASP A 64 7.45 -2.99 -10.30
N GLN A 65 6.20 -2.65 -10.06
CA GLN A 65 5.65 -2.68 -8.72
C GLN A 65 5.09 -4.07 -8.46
N THR A 66 5.91 -4.96 -7.92
CA THR A 66 5.53 -6.35 -7.64
C THR A 66 4.83 -6.49 -6.29
N ASP A 67 5.07 -5.57 -5.36
CA ASP A 67 4.58 -5.65 -4.00
C ASP A 67 3.22 -4.94 -3.85
N SER A 68 2.21 -5.74 -3.56
CA SER A 68 0.89 -5.24 -3.18
C SER A 68 0.92 -4.77 -1.73
N HIS A 69 0.41 -3.57 -1.47
CA HIS A 69 0.28 -3.02 -0.13
C HIS A 69 -1.06 -2.34 0.07
N TYR A 70 -1.56 -2.38 1.29
CA TYR A 70 -2.76 -1.64 1.68
C TYR A 70 -2.62 -1.10 3.10
N VAL A 71 -3.43 -0.11 3.39
CA VAL A 71 -3.64 0.46 4.73
C VAL A 71 -5.11 0.33 5.06
N MET A 72 -5.41 -0.20 6.24
CA MET A 72 -6.76 -0.26 6.78
C MET A 72 -6.85 0.66 8.00
N SER A 73 -7.84 1.54 8.00
CA SER A 73 -8.16 2.40 9.14
C SER A 73 -9.54 2.01 9.69
N ILE A 74 -9.62 1.87 11.01
CA ILE A 74 -10.84 1.49 11.73
C ILE A 74 -11.05 2.42 12.94
N PRO A 75 -12.28 2.55 13.44
CA PRO A 75 -12.54 3.23 14.71
C PRO A 75 -11.83 2.53 15.88
N THR A 76 -11.21 3.29 16.75
CA THR A 76 -10.51 2.74 17.93
C THR A 76 -11.43 2.45 19.10
N SER A 77 -12.53 3.20 19.22
CA SER A 77 -13.56 3.03 20.25
C SER A 77 -14.85 3.71 19.83
N ALA A 78 -15.96 3.22 20.35
CA ALA A 78 -17.26 3.84 20.20
C ALA A 78 -18.10 3.64 21.46
N GLN A 79 -18.99 4.57 21.73
CA GLN A 79 -19.93 4.47 22.82
C GLN A 79 -21.35 4.30 22.28
N ILE A 80 -22.00 3.20 22.65
CA ILE A 80 -23.40 2.93 22.32
C ILE A 80 -24.25 3.52 23.44
N LYS A 81 -25.19 4.40 23.09
CA LYS A 81 -26.13 4.96 24.05
C LYS A 81 -27.17 3.92 24.44
N PHE A 82 -27.65 4.01 25.69
CA PHE A 82 -28.73 3.16 26.14
C PHE A 82 -29.96 3.27 25.22
N ASN A 83 -30.51 2.14 24.86
CA ASN A 83 -31.71 2.00 24.02
C ASN A 83 -31.51 2.53 22.55
N ALA A 84 -30.29 2.78 22.10
CA ALA A 84 -30.03 3.09 20.71
C ALA A 84 -30.11 1.82 19.86
N LEU A 85 -31.02 1.82 18.87
CA LEU A 85 -31.24 0.68 17.99
C LEU A 85 -30.20 0.62 16.87
N ASP A 86 -29.70 1.79 16.46
CA ASP A 86 -28.66 1.95 15.47
C ASP A 86 -27.66 3.01 15.96
N THR A 87 -26.40 2.71 15.88
CA THR A 87 -25.31 3.63 16.23
C THR A 87 -24.24 3.58 15.17
N ASN A 88 -23.99 4.74 14.50
CA ASN A 88 -22.82 4.89 13.67
C ASN A 88 -21.58 4.96 14.57
N ILE A 89 -20.62 4.07 14.35
CA ILE A 89 -19.40 3.97 15.15
C ILE A 89 -18.15 4.48 14.40
N GLY A 90 -18.33 5.05 13.21
CA GLY A 90 -17.26 5.57 12.36
C GLY A 90 -17.15 4.82 11.03
N ASN A 91 -15.97 4.83 10.44
CA ASN A 91 -15.75 4.26 9.11
C ASN A 91 -14.63 3.22 9.13
N LEU A 92 -14.79 2.18 8.33
CA LEU A 92 -13.73 1.33 7.83
C LEU A 92 -13.24 1.93 6.51
N VAL A 93 -11.95 2.27 6.45
CA VAL A 93 -11.32 2.82 5.23
C VAL A 93 -10.21 1.88 4.78
N VAL A 94 -10.22 1.52 3.51
CA VAL A 94 -9.15 0.74 2.87
C VAL A 94 -8.58 1.55 1.72
N SER A 95 -7.27 1.75 1.72
CA SER A 95 -6.52 2.41 0.67
C SER A 95 -5.24 1.64 0.37
N GLY A 96 -4.62 1.87 -0.77
CA GLY A 96 -3.37 1.20 -1.11
C GLY A 96 -3.12 1.13 -2.61
N ASN A 97 -2.22 0.22 -2.97
CA ASN A 97 -1.93 -0.11 -4.35
C ASN A 97 -1.62 -1.60 -4.42
N ILE A 98 -2.47 -2.36 -5.09
CA ILE A 98 -2.37 -3.82 -5.18
C ILE A 98 -2.39 -4.26 -6.64
N ASN A 99 -1.81 -5.42 -6.91
CA ASN A 99 -1.83 -6.00 -8.24
C ASN A 99 -3.28 -6.18 -8.73
N GLY A 100 -3.54 -5.88 -10.01
CA GLY A 100 -4.89 -5.93 -10.58
C GLY A 100 -5.59 -7.29 -10.53
N SER A 101 -4.82 -8.39 -10.38
CA SER A 101 -5.36 -9.74 -10.17
C SER A 101 -5.68 -10.06 -8.69
N LYS A 102 -5.48 -9.10 -7.79
CA LYS A 102 -5.70 -9.26 -6.35
C LYS A 102 -6.83 -8.38 -5.85
N MET A 103 -7.33 -8.71 -4.66
CA MET A 103 -8.24 -7.88 -3.89
C MET A 103 -7.91 -7.95 -2.40
N VAL A 104 -8.31 -6.94 -1.65
CA VAL A 104 -8.27 -6.95 -0.19
C VAL A 104 -9.62 -7.45 0.31
N THR A 105 -9.63 -8.48 1.14
CA THR A 105 -10.80 -8.92 1.88
C THR A 105 -10.66 -8.49 3.33
N VAL A 106 -11.70 -7.91 3.91
CA VAL A 106 -11.74 -7.56 5.33
C VAL A 106 -12.91 -8.29 5.99
N ASP A 107 -12.60 -9.26 6.82
CA ASP A 107 -13.57 -9.96 7.63
C ASP A 107 -13.88 -9.16 8.88
N VAL A 108 -15.16 -9.01 9.19
CA VAL A 108 -15.67 -8.30 10.38
C VAL A 108 -16.29 -9.31 11.33
N THR A 109 -15.76 -9.43 12.54
CA THR A 109 -16.15 -10.47 13.49
C THR A 109 -16.34 -9.87 14.87
N GLY A 110 -17.42 -10.22 15.55
CA GLY A 110 -17.64 -9.84 16.95
C GLY A 110 -17.06 -10.84 17.96
N ASP A 111 -17.20 -10.54 19.25
CA ASP A 111 -16.64 -11.33 20.35
C ASP A 111 -17.09 -12.81 20.39
N ASN A 112 -18.21 -13.12 19.76
CA ASN A 112 -18.71 -14.50 19.65
C ASN A 112 -18.07 -15.31 18.52
N GLY A 113 -17.11 -14.73 17.78
CA GLY A 113 -16.43 -15.35 16.65
C GLY A 113 -17.29 -15.47 15.38
N VAL A 114 -18.45 -14.84 15.32
CA VAL A 114 -19.36 -14.89 14.17
C VAL A 114 -19.21 -13.63 13.33
N LYS A 115 -19.16 -13.80 12.00
CA LYS A 115 -19.02 -12.68 11.07
C LYS A 115 -20.25 -11.76 11.11
N GLY A 116 -19.99 -10.46 11.18
CA GLY A 116 -20.97 -9.39 11.14
C GLY A 116 -21.91 -9.35 12.36
N GLN A 117 -21.60 -10.03 13.44
CA GLN A 117 -22.39 -9.98 14.67
C GLN A 117 -21.57 -10.33 15.91
N GLY A 118 -22.03 -9.89 17.06
CA GLY A 118 -21.39 -10.14 18.34
C GLY A 118 -22.37 -10.00 19.50
N ALA A 119 -21.82 -9.95 20.70
CA ALA A 119 -22.60 -9.67 21.89
C ALA A 119 -21.76 -8.94 22.91
N PHE A 120 -22.21 -7.80 23.38
CA PHE A 120 -21.62 -7.15 24.54
C PHE A 120 -21.79 -8.02 25.78
N ASP A 121 -20.83 -7.97 26.68
CA ASP A 121 -20.84 -8.72 27.94
C ASP A 121 -20.95 -7.80 29.16
N ASN A 122 -21.80 -8.19 30.09
CA ASN A 122 -21.92 -7.62 31.41
C ASN A 122 -21.95 -8.75 32.44
N LYS A 123 -20.80 -9.18 32.92
CA LYS A 123 -20.60 -10.25 33.89
C LYS A 123 -21.43 -11.54 33.53
N GLY A 124 -21.33 -11.92 32.25
CA GLY A 124 -22.03 -13.09 31.69
C GLY A 124 -23.41 -12.79 31.10
N ALA A 125 -24.02 -11.63 31.38
CA ALA A 125 -25.22 -11.20 30.68
C ALA A 125 -24.82 -10.68 29.29
N LYS A 126 -25.49 -11.15 28.24
CA LYS A 126 -25.19 -10.82 26.85
C LYS A 126 -26.20 -9.85 26.28
N LEU A 127 -25.75 -8.90 25.50
CA LEU A 127 -26.54 -7.99 24.68
C LEU A 127 -26.11 -8.16 23.22
N PRO A 128 -26.87 -8.92 22.42
CA PRO A 128 -26.51 -9.17 21.02
C PRO A 128 -26.50 -7.90 20.17
N TYR A 129 -25.60 -7.86 19.16
CA TYR A 129 -25.55 -6.80 18.17
C TYR A 129 -25.21 -7.35 16.79
N THR A 130 -25.56 -6.59 15.77
CA THR A 130 -25.16 -6.82 14.38
C THR A 130 -24.33 -5.65 13.89
N VAL A 131 -23.24 -5.92 13.16
CA VAL A 131 -22.46 -4.90 12.46
C VAL A 131 -23.00 -4.76 11.05
N THR A 132 -23.29 -3.52 10.63
CA THR A 132 -23.81 -3.23 9.28
C THR A 132 -23.00 -2.12 8.61
N ASP A 133 -23.16 -1.99 7.30
CA ASP A 133 -22.65 -0.86 6.51
C ASP A 133 -23.67 0.31 6.43
N GLY A 134 -24.63 0.33 7.33
CA GLY A 134 -25.76 1.26 7.34
C GLY A 134 -26.99 0.72 6.60
N SER A 135 -26.85 -0.33 5.81
CA SER A 135 -27.94 -0.93 5.03
C SER A 135 -28.08 -2.43 5.25
N LYS A 136 -26.99 -3.16 5.23
CA LYS A 136 -26.94 -4.62 5.33
C LYS A 136 -25.87 -5.08 6.32
N LYS A 137 -26.01 -6.30 6.78
CA LYS A 137 -25.01 -6.95 7.62
C LYS A 137 -23.65 -6.99 6.91
N LEU A 138 -22.61 -6.53 7.60
CA LEU A 138 -21.25 -6.49 7.09
C LEU A 138 -20.46 -7.68 7.64
N GLU A 139 -20.37 -8.74 6.86
CA GLU A 139 -19.61 -9.95 7.21
C GLU A 139 -18.18 -9.90 6.66
N THR A 140 -18.06 -9.52 5.38
CA THR A 140 -16.79 -9.37 4.67
C THR A 140 -16.91 -8.21 3.70
N LEU A 141 -15.94 -7.32 3.73
CA LEU A 141 -15.77 -6.27 2.72
C LEU A 141 -14.74 -6.74 1.70
N ASN A 142 -15.10 -6.72 0.42
CA ASN A 142 -14.23 -7.04 -0.69
C ASN A 142 -13.86 -5.76 -1.44
N VAL A 143 -12.56 -5.47 -1.53
CA VAL A 143 -12.02 -4.26 -2.15
C VAL A 143 -11.11 -4.66 -3.28
N LYS A 144 -11.53 -4.40 -4.52
CA LYS A 144 -10.76 -4.70 -5.73
C LYS A 144 -9.67 -3.66 -5.96
N ALA A 145 -8.68 -4.03 -6.77
CA ALA A 145 -7.55 -3.16 -7.09
C ALA A 145 -7.97 -1.83 -7.73
N ASP A 146 -8.94 -1.85 -8.63
CA ASP A 146 -9.47 -0.65 -9.31
C ASP A 146 -10.14 0.35 -8.35
N MET A 147 -10.55 -0.11 -7.16
CA MET A 147 -11.21 0.73 -6.15
C MET A 147 -10.23 1.49 -5.25
N ILE A 148 -8.97 1.04 -5.14
CA ILE A 148 -8.00 1.62 -4.21
C ILE A 148 -6.67 2.04 -4.85
N ASN A 149 -6.39 1.60 -6.08
CA ASN A 149 -5.19 2.00 -6.79
C ASN A 149 -5.27 3.48 -7.22
N ASN A 150 -4.13 4.07 -7.57
CA ASN A 150 -4.02 5.47 -8.02
C ASN A 150 -4.48 6.50 -6.96
N GLY A 151 -4.24 6.20 -5.67
CA GLY A 151 -4.58 7.11 -4.58
C GLY A 151 -6.05 7.13 -4.18
N GLN A 152 -6.84 6.17 -4.67
CA GLN A 152 -8.23 6.02 -4.29
C GLN A 152 -8.36 5.28 -2.94
N SER A 153 -9.55 5.32 -2.37
CA SER A 153 -9.88 4.61 -1.13
C SER A 153 -11.35 4.20 -1.12
N VAL A 154 -11.61 3.07 -0.46
CA VAL A 154 -12.97 2.61 -0.15
C VAL A 154 -13.28 2.99 1.29
N THR A 155 -14.36 3.74 1.49
CA THR A 155 -14.87 4.12 2.80
C THR A 155 -16.22 3.46 3.01
N THR A 156 -16.33 2.66 4.06
CA THR A 156 -17.55 1.95 4.45
C THR A 156 -17.99 2.42 5.83
N PRO A 157 -19.17 3.01 6.00
CA PRO A 157 -19.67 3.36 7.31
C PRO A 157 -19.90 2.10 8.14
N LEU A 158 -19.66 2.19 9.43
CA LEU A 158 -19.85 1.09 10.36
C LEU A 158 -20.96 1.45 11.33
N HIS A 159 -21.96 0.60 11.40
CA HIS A 159 -23.08 0.72 12.31
C HIS A 159 -23.18 -0.50 13.21
N VAL A 160 -23.56 -0.27 14.45
CA VAL A 160 -23.95 -1.32 15.41
C VAL A 160 -25.45 -1.25 15.62
N ASN A 161 -26.12 -2.32 15.25
CA ASN A 161 -27.56 -2.46 15.42
C ASN A 161 -27.89 -3.41 16.57
N ILE A 162 -28.78 -2.99 17.47
CA ILE A 162 -29.24 -3.75 18.61
C ILE A 162 -30.79 -3.77 18.56
N LEU A 163 -31.38 -4.94 18.64
CA LEU A 163 -32.85 -5.05 18.58
C LEU A 163 -33.50 -4.54 19.87
N GLN A 164 -34.68 -3.94 19.76
CA GLN A 164 -35.40 -3.44 20.91
C GLN A 164 -35.72 -4.56 21.93
N GLN A 165 -36.01 -5.77 21.47
CA GLN A 165 -36.24 -6.92 22.33
C GLN A 165 -35.00 -7.28 23.16
N ASP A 166 -33.79 -7.12 22.60
CA ASP A 166 -32.55 -7.42 23.30
C ASP A 166 -32.26 -6.36 24.37
N TRP A 167 -32.53 -5.07 24.06
CA TRP A 167 -32.49 -4.00 25.04
C TRP A 167 -33.47 -4.24 26.21
N ASN A 168 -34.70 -4.71 25.92
CA ASN A 168 -35.72 -4.99 26.91
C ASN A 168 -35.35 -6.18 27.82
N ALA A 169 -34.55 -7.13 27.31
CA ALA A 169 -34.07 -8.29 28.06
C ALA A 169 -32.73 -7.99 28.79
N ALA A 170 -32.06 -6.88 28.47
CA ALA A 170 -30.76 -6.56 29.03
C ALA A 170 -30.84 -6.27 30.54
N LYS A 171 -29.89 -6.83 31.29
CA LYS A 171 -29.74 -6.54 32.71
C LYS A 171 -29.10 -5.16 32.90
N SER A 172 -29.43 -4.49 34.00
CA SER A 172 -28.75 -3.25 34.34
C SER A 172 -27.24 -3.46 34.54
N GLY A 173 -26.42 -2.55 34.02
CA GLY A 173 -24.98 -2.59 34.19
C GLY A 173 -24.21 -2.05 32.97
N LYS A 174 -22.88 -2.08 33.08
CA LYS A 174 -21.98 -1.70 31.97
C LYS A 174 -21.71 -2.89 31.07
N TYR A 175 -21.99 -2.75 29.82
CA TYR A 175 -21.68 -3.71 28.75
C TYR A 175 -20.43 -3.32 27.98
N THR A 176 -19.58 -4.29 27.65
CA THR A 176 -18.37 -4.09 26.84
C THR A 176 -18.31 -5.16 25.76
N GLY A 177 -17.72 -4.83 24.63
CA GLY A 177 -17.55 -5.76 23.51
C GLY A 177 -16.50 -5.25 22.53
N HIS A 178 -16.12 -6.11 21.59
CA HIS A 178 -15.11 -5.82 20.60
C HIS A 178 -15.56 -6.25 19.21
N ILE A 179 -15.09 -5.55 18.21
CA ILE A 179 -15.20 -5.95 16.80
C ILE A 179 -13.79 -6.13 16.28
N THR A 180 -13.52 -7.28 15.69
CA THR A 180 -12.24 -7.61 15.06
C THR A 180 -12.35 -7.45 13.56
N PHE A 181 -11.41 -6.76 12.97
CA PHE A 181 -11.25 -6.61 11.53
C PHE A 181 -9.99 -7.35 11.10
N ALA A 182 -10.15 -8.39 10.27
CA ALA A 182 -9.03 -9.17 9.74
C ALA A 182 -8.93 -8.97 8.24
N ALA A 183 -7.84 -8.34 7.78
CA ALA A 183 -7.64 -8.03 6.38
C ALA A 183 -6.56 -8.90 5.76
N ASN A 184 -6.81 -9.35 4.51
CA ASN A 184 -5.88 -10.16 3.73
C ASN A 184 -5.92 -9.75 2.26
N ILE A 185 -4.78 -9.91 1.56
CA ILE A 185 -4.73 -9.84 0.10
C ILE A 185 -4.95 -11.27 -0.44
N VAL A 186 -5.93 -11.41 -1.32
CA VAL A 186 -6.29 -12.68 -1.96
C VAL A 186 -6.42 -12.50 -3.47
N ASP A 187 -6.50 -13.59 -4.22
CA ASP A 187 -6.79 -13.53 -5.66
C ASP A 187 -8.20 -12.97 -5.91
N ALA A 188 -8.30 -12.04 -6.87
CA ALA A 188 -9.60 -11.52 -7.28
C ALA A 188 -10.38 -12.62 -8.02
N GLN A 189 -11.64 -12.81 -7.60
CA GLN A 189 -12.58 -13.73 -8.24
C GLN A 189 -13.34 -13.03 -9.37
#